data_f0af0f551fc7cf9eafe1ddc028ac25ab
#
_entry.id   f0af0f551fc7cf9eafe1ddc028ac25ab
#
_cell.length_a   1.000
_cell.length_b   1.000
_cell.length_c   1.000
_cell.angle_alpha   90.00
_cell.angle_beta   90.00
_cell.angle_gamma   90.00
#
_symmetry.space_group_name_H-M   'P 1'
#
loop_
_entity.id
_entity.type
_entity.pdbx_description
1 polymer ?
#
loop_
_entity_poly.entity_id
_entity_poly.type
_entity_poly.pdbx_seq_one_letter_code
_entity_poly.pdbx_strand_id
1 'polypeptide(L)'
;MTFRTKNLKNVAAWLCLACVLPSMIWRIAMISGVNTGFAFADMYQDGSNFRYVLTLEALQLIGGLLSMGLTIDWTMWLPRWVPLTLGALGNAVLYLILGPLLVRFSASWLGLSDNPTPVDGMSGLHLFWLIIAYVPLFFWPVCLSVALYTYYKRAGNPTRA
;
A
#
# COMPACT_ATOMS: atom_id res chain seq x y z
N MET A 1 0.24 19.26 -26.63
CA MET A 1 -0.13 17.95 -26.04
C MET A 1 0.56 17.67 -24.70
N THR A 2 1.36 18.57 -24.16
CA THR A 2 2.23 18.41 -22.98
C THR A 2 1.55 18.63 -21.60
N PHE A 3 0.49 19.43 -21.55
CA PHE A 3 -0.21 19.76 -20.29
C PHE A 3 -0.97 18.57 -19.67
N ARG A 4 -1.52 17.69 -20.48
CA ARG A 4 -2.33 16.52 -20.04
C ARG A 4 -1.47 15.43 -19.38
N THR A 5 -0.23 15.26 -19.82
CA THR A 5 0.70 14.25 -19.29
C THR A 5 1.31 14.64 -17.94
N LYS A 6 1.49 15.93 -17.68
CA LYS A 6 2.03 16.45 -16.41
C LYS A 6 1.04 16.26 -15.26
N ASN A 7 -0.24 16.48 -15.51
CA ASN A 7 -1.31 16.26 -14.53
C ASN A 7 -1.50 14.77 -14.19
N LEU A 8 -1.43 13.87 -15.18
CA LEU A 8 -1.54 12.42 -14.94
C LEU A 8 -0.40 11.87 -14.07
N LYS A 9 0.82 12.40 -14.20
CA LYS A 9 1.97 12.00 -13.39
C LYS A 9 1.75 12.33 -11.92
N ASN A 10 1.32 13.55 -11.63
CA ASN A 10 1.05 13.97 -10.26
C ASN A 10 -0.11 13.17 -9.64
N VAL A 11 -1.14 12.86 -10.42
CA VAL A 11 -2.28 12.04 -9.96
C VAL A 11 -1.82 10.63 -9.57
N ALA A 12 -0.97 9.97 -10.39
CA ALA A 12 -0.46 8.64 -10.07
C ALA A 12 0.37 8.63 -8.77
N ALA A 13 1.17 9.67 -8.53
CA ALA A 13 1.93 9.83 -7.29
C ALA A 13 1.02 9.93 -6.06
N TRP A 14 0.03 10.81 -6.14
CA TRP A 14 -0.93 11.00 -5.06
C TRP A 14 -1.80 9.76 -4.82
N LEU A 15 -2.13 9.00 -5.88
CA LEU A 15 -2.85 7.75 -5.75
C LEU A 15 -2.04 6.70 -5.00
N CYS A 16 -0.73 6.57 -5.25
CA CYS A 16 0.12 5.65 -4.48
C CYS A 16 0.11 5.99 -2.98
N LEU A 17 0.21 7.27 -2.63
CA LEU A 17 0.16 7.70 -1.24
C LEU A 17 -1.26 7.53 -0.64
N ALA A 18 -2.29 7.87 -1.41
CA ALA A 18 -3.69 7.72 -0.99
C ALA A 18 -4.07 6.26 -0.73
N CYS A 19 -3.47 5.30 -1.43
CA CYS A 19 -3.68 3.88 -1.17
C CYS A 19 -3.11 3.41 0.18
N VAL A 20 -2.06 4.08 0.65
CA VAL A 20 -1.32 3.68 1.86
C VAL A 20 -1.90 4.31 3.13
N LEU A 21 -2.24 5.59 3.08
CA LEU A 21 -2.63 6.38 4.25
C LEU A 21 -3.81 5.82 5.05
N PRO A 22 -4.92 5.35 4.45
CA PRO A 22 -6.07 4.90 5.22
C PRO A 22 -5.74 3.69 6.11
N SER A 23 -4.95 2.74 5.60
CA SER A 23 -4.55 1.56 6.37
C SER A 23 -3.57 1.91 7.48
N MET A 24 -2.69 2.89 7.27
CA MET A 24 -1.80 3.41 8.31
C MET A 24 -2.60 4.07 9.44
N ILE A 25 -3.53 4.95 9.11
CA ILE A 25 -4.37 5.64 10.09
C ILE A 25 -5.15 4.62 10.94
N TRP A 26 -5.73 3.61 10.29
CA TRP A 26 -6.49 2.56 10.99
C TRP A 26 -5.61 1.77 11.96
N ARG A 27 -4.41 1.35 11.56
CA ARG A 27 -3.48 0.60 12.42
C ARG A 27 -2.91 1.45 13.55
N ILE A 28 -2.60 2.71 13.28
CA ILE A 28 -2.16 3.64 14.33
C ILE A 28 -3.28 3.83 15.35
N ALA A 29 -4.54 3.98 14.92
CA ALA A 29 -5.69 4.06 15.83
C ALA A 29 -5.81 2.79 16.68
N MET A 30 -5.68 1.60 16.06
CA MET A 30 -5.72 0.31 16.74
C MET A 30 -4.65 0.18 17.84
N ILE A 31 -3.38 0.48 17.53
CA ILE A 31 -2.29 0.39 18.51
C ILE A 31 -2.33 1.50 19.56
N SER A 32 -3.07 2.59 19.31
CA SER A 32 -3.32 3.67 20.28
C SER A 32 -4.47 3.37 21.24
N GLY A 33 -5.05 2.16 21.19
CA GLY A 33 -6.13 1.74 22.08
C GLY A 33 -7.52 2.17 21.63
N VAL A 34 -7.68 2.71 20.41
CA VAL A 34 -9.01 2.97 19.86
C VAL A 34 -9.70 1.65 19.54
N ASN A 35 -10.94 1.50 19.98
CA ASN A 35 -11.73 0.31 19.66
C ASN A 35 -12.06 0.27 18.17
N THR A 36 -11.27 -0.49 17.42
CA THR A 36 -11.45 -0.72 15.99
C THR A 36 -12.34 -1.93 15.68
N GLY A 37 -12.80 -2.65 16.73
CA GLY A 37 -13.55 -3.90 16.59
C GLY A 37 -12.71 -5.09 16.14
N PHE A 38 -11.41 -4.94 16.00
CA PHE A 38 -10.52 -6.03 15.64
C PHE A 38 -10.28 -6.95 16.85
N ALA A 39 -10.60 -8.24 16.70
CA ALA A 39 -10.61 -9.20 17.81
C ALA A 39 -9.25 -9.37 18.51
N PHE A 40 -8.16 -9.08 17.81
CA PHE A 40 -6.79 -9.24 18.32
C PHE A 40 -6.10 -7.90 18.59
N ALA A 41 -6.85 -6.80 18.68
CA ALA A 41 -6.27 -5.44 18.84
C ALA A 41 -5.35 -5.36 20.07
N ASP A 42 -5.76 -5.97 21.20
CA ASP A 42 -4.99 -5.92 22.45
C ASP A 42 -3.60 -6.57 22.32
N MET A 43 -3.47 -7.59 21.48
CA MET A 43 -2.17 -8.23 21.23
C MET A 43 -1.14 -7.31 20.56
N TYR A 44 -1.60 -6.23 19.93
CA TYR A 44 -0.75 -5.28 19.21
C TYR A 44 -0.47 -3.99 19.97
N GLN A 45 -1.05 -3.84 21.16
CA GLN A 45 -0.85 -2.64 21.99
C GLN A 45 0.41 -2.70 22.84
N ASP A 46 1.00 -3.90 23.03
CA ASP A 46 2.15 -4.12 23.89
C ASP A 46 3.32 -4.86 23.22
N GLY A 47 4.51 -4.59 23.76
CA GLY A 47 5.71 -5.39 23.58
C GLY A 47 6.24 -5.49 22.15
N SER A 48 6.53 -6.72 21.71
CA SER A 48 7.13 -7.00 20.40
C SER A 48 6.16 -6.73 19.24
N ASN A 49 4.87 -6.99 19.45
CA ASN A 49 3.84 -6.81 18.43
C ASN A 49 3.61 -5.33 18.11
N PHE A 50 3.65 -4.47 19.13
CA PHE A 50 3.60 -3.02 18.93
C PHE A 50 4.76 -2.53 18.06
N ARG A 51 6.00 -2.96 18.38
CA ARG A 51 7.19 -2.62 17.57
C ARG A 51 7.09 -3.12 16.13
N TYR A 52 6.55 -4.32 15.96
CA TYR A 52 6.32 -4.91 14.65
C TYR A 52 5.37 -4.04 13.81
N VAL A 53 4.24 -3.61 14.36
CA VAL A 53 3.31 -2.72 13.66
C VAL A 53 3.97 -1.41 13.32
N LEU A 54 4.67 -0.76 14.25
CA LEU A 54 5.38 0.50 13.96
C LEU A 54 6.42 0.35 12.85
N THR A 55 7.16 -0.77 12.84
CA THR A 55 8.12 -1.05 11.77
C THR A 55 7.43 -1.21 10.42
N LEU A 56 6.29 -1.92 10.38
CA LEU A 56 5.49 -2.04 9.16
C LEU A 56 4.98 -0.68 8.68
N GLU A 57 4.51 0.17 9.60
CA GLU A 57 4.04 1.52 9.26
C GLU A 57 5.17 2.39 8.67
N ALA A 58 6.35 2.33 9.29
CA ALA A 58 7.52 3.06 8.78
C ALA A 58 7.92 2.58 7.38
N LEU A 59 7.98 1.25 7.16
CA LEU A 59 8.29 0.67 5.85
C LEU A 59 7.22 1.02 4.81
N GLN A 60 5.95 1.02 5.20
CA GLN A 60 4.83 1.36 4.32
C GLN A 60 4.87 2.84 3.93
N LEU A 61 5.15 3.73 4.88
CA LEU A 61 5.32 5.16 4.61
C LEU A 61 6.50 5.42 3.67
N ILE A 62 7.65 4.81 3.94
CA ILE A 62 8.84 4.90 3.09
C ILE A 62 8.52 4.38 1.68
N GLY A 63 7.86 3.23 1.57
CA GLY A 63 7.43 2.67 0.29
C GLY A 63 6.48 3.58 -0.48
N GLY A 64 5.52 4.21 0.21
CA GLY A 64 4.61 5.21 -0.36
C GLY A 64 5.34 6.44 -0.90
N LEU A 65 6.27 6.98 -0.11
CA LEU A 65 7.10 8.13 -0.50
C LEU A 65 8.03 7.79 -1.67
N LEU A 66 8.66 6.61 -1.67
CA LEU A 66 9.49 6.16 -2.79
C LEU A 66 8.67 5.96 -4.06
N SER A 67 7.44 5.44 -3.93
CA SER A 67 6.50 5.31 -5.06
C SER A 67 6.15 6.69 -5.66
N MET A 68 6.02 7.70 -4.80
CA MET A 68 5.85 9.10 -5.20
C MET A 68 7.08 9.62 -5.94
N GLY A 69 8.29 9.24 -5.51
CA GLY A 69 9.56 9.58 -6.16
C GLY A 69 9.70 9.08 -7.59
N LEU A 70 9.06 7.96 -7.95
CA LEU A 70 9.06 7.45 -9.33
C LEU A 70 8.26 8.34 -10.29
N THR A 71 7.33 9.12 -9.79
CA THR A 71 6.46 9.97 -10.60
C THR A 71 6.90 11.43 -10.60
N ILE A 72 7.50 11.88 -9.51
CA ILE A 72 8.08 13.22 -9.34
C ILE A 72 9.59 13.09 -9.54
N ASP A 73 10.19 13.91 -10.38
CA ASP A 73 11.55 13.77 -10.89
C ASP A 73 12.68 14.01 -9.84
N TRP A 74 12.48 13.71 -8.54
CA TRP A 74 13.54 13.83 -7.53
C TRP A 74 14.61 12.72 -7.60
N THR A 75 14.35 11.66 -8.35
CA THR A 75 15.35 10.60 -8.58
C THR A 75 16.31 10.89 -9.74
N MET A 76 16.29 12.09 -10.30
CA MET A 76 17.09 12.46 -11.48
C MET A 76 18.61 12.35 -11.28
N TRP A 77 19.10 12.44 -10.04
CA TRP A 77 20.52 12.30 -9.69
C TRP A 77 20.94 10.87 -9.36
N LEU A 78 19.99 9.93 -9.29
CA LEU A 78 20.27 8.51 -9.11
C LEU A 78 20.38 7.79 -10.47
N PRO A 79 21.28 6.79 -10.62
CA PRO A 79 21.29 5.93 -11.79
C PRO A 79 19.91 5.31 -12.01
N ARG A 80 19.42 5.35 -13.25
CA ARG A 80 18.05 4.97 -13.63
C ARG A 80 17.63 3.56 -13.19
N TRP A 81 18.59 2.65 -13.11
CA TRP A 81 18.31 1.26 -12.70
C TRP A 81 18.01 1.14 -11.20
N VAL A 82 18.52 2.04 -10.35
CA VAL A 82 18.32 1.98 -8.90
C VAL A 82 16.84 2.10 -8.51
N PRO A 83 16.11 3.18 -8.88
CA PRO A 83 14.70 3.28 -8.55
C PRO A 83 13.83 2.21 -9.24
N LEU A 84 14.23 1.73 -10.44
CA LEU A 84 13.52 0.65 -11.12
C LEU A 84 13.66 -0.67 -10.38
N THR A 85 14.88 -1.07 -10.00
CA THR A 85 15.11 -2.34 -9.30
C THR A 85 14.51 -2.35 -7.91
N LEU A 86 14.69 -1.27 -7.14
CA LEU A 86 14.10 -1.14 -5.80
C LEU A 86 12.57 -1.12 -5.87
N GLY A 87 12.01 -0.37 -6.80
CA GLY A 87 10.57 -0.33 -7.01
C GLY A 87 9.98 -1.66 -7.48
N ALA A 88 10.65 -2.35 -8.41
CA ALA A 88 10.22 -3.67 -8.87
C ALA A 88 10.29 -4.73 -7.75
N LEU A 89 11.37 -4.72 -6.97
CA LEU A 89 11.52 -5.62 -5.82
C LEU A 89 10.46 -5.35 -4.76
N GLY A 90 10.26 -4.08 -4.38
CA GLY A 90 9.21 -3.68 -3.44
C GLY A 90 7.82 -4.08 -3.92
N ASN A 91 7.54 -3.90 -5.21
CA ASN A 91 6.26 -4.30 -5.81
C ASN A 91 6.05 -5.82 -5.80
N ALA A 92 7.10 -6.60 -6.09
CA ALA A 92 7.04 -8.05 -5.99
C ALA A 92 6.72 -8.51 -4.56
N VAL A 93 7.35 -7.90 -3.55
CA VAL A 93 7.07 -8.17 -2.13
C VAL A 93 5.62 -7.82 -1.79
N LEU A 94 5.09 -6.70 -2.28
CA LEU A 94 3.68 -6.32 -2.08
C LEU A 94 2.72 -7.37 -2.66
N TYR A 95 2.96 -7.86 -3.88
CA TYR A 95 2.14 -8.91 -4.47
C TYR A 95 2.23 -10.22 -3.69
N LEU A 96 3.42 -10.58 -3.18
CA LEU A 96 3.62 -11.78 -2.36
C LEU A 96 2.90 -11.71 -1.01
N ILE A 97 2.78 -10.53 -0.41
CA ILE A 97 2.10 -10.33 0.87
C ILE A 97 0.59 -10.17 0.67
N LEU A 98 0.18 -9.27 -0.22
CA LEU A 98 -1.23 -8.91 -0.39
C LEU A 98 -2.01 -9.92 -1.23
N GLY A 99 -1.35 -10.62 -2.15
CA GLY A 99 -1.99 -11.64 -2.99
C GLY A 99 -2.61 -12.78 -2.20
N PRO A 100 -1.85 -13.51 -1.37
CA PRO A 100 -2.38 -14.56 -0.51
C PRO A 100 -3.46 -14.07 0.46
N LEU A 101 -3.31 -12.86 1.00
CA LEU A 101 -4.32 -12.23 1.85
C LEU A 101 -5.64 -12.04 1.10
N LEU A 102 -5.58 -11.49 -0.11
CA LEU A 102 -6.75 -11.28 -0.96
C LEU A 102 -7.45 -12.62 -1.27
N VAL A 103 -6.67 -13.64 -1.62
CA VAL A 103 -7.21 -14.99 -1.89
C VAL A 103 -7.91 -15.56 -0.66
N ARG A 104 -7.30 -15.46 0.53
CA ARG A 104 -7.91 -15.95 1.78
C ARG A 104 -9.21 -15.23 2.10
N PHE A 105 -9.23 -13.91 2.03
CA PHE A 105 -10.46 -13.13 2.25
C PHE A 105 -11.54 -13.46 1.24
N SER A 106 -11.18 -13.58 -0.04
CA SER A 106 -12.13 -13.95 -1.09
C SER A 106 -12.69 -15.35 -0.89
N ALA A 107 -11.85 -16.32 -0.53
CA ALA A 107 -12.28 -17.70 -0.27
C ALA A 107 -13.24 -17.79 0.93
N SER A 108 -12.96 -17.06 2.01
CA SER A 108 -13.85 -17.00 3.17
C SER A 108 -15.19 -16.33 2.82
N TRP A 109 -15.17 -15.25 2.07
CA TRP A 109 -16.38 -14.54 1.63
C TRP A 109 -17.27 -15.40 0.72
N LEU A 110 -16.65 -16.26 -0.10
CA LEU A 110 -17.35 -17.19 -0.98
C LEU A 110 -17.78 -18.49 -0.27
N GLY A 111 -17.52 -18.63 1.04
CA GLY A 111 -17.83 -19.83 1.80
C GLY A 111 -16.99 -21.05 1.39
N LEU A 112 -15.83 -20.83 0.77
CA LEU A 112 -14.90 -21.87 0.35
C LEU A 112 -13.89 -22.26 1.46
N SER A 113 -13.91 -21.58 2.59
CA SER A 113 -13.02 -21.80 3.72
C SER A 113 -13.74 -21.56 5.03
N ASP A 114 -13.75 -22.57 5.92
CA ASP A 114 -14.31 -22.51 7.28
C ASP A 114 -13.33 -21.90 8.29
N ASN A 115 -12.17 -21.45 7.85
CA ASN A 115 -11.20 -20.84 8.75
C ASN A 115 -11.70 -19.48 9.27
N PRO A 116 -11.72 -19.27 10.60
CA PRO A 116 -12.12 -18.01 11.17
C PRO A 116 -11.26 -16.87 10.61
N THR A 117 -11.92 -15.82 10.19
CA THR A 117 -11.23 -14.61 9.71
C THR A 117 -11.12 -13.61 10.85
N PRO A 118 -10.11 -12.73 10.82
CA PRO A 118 -9.99 -11.66 11.81
C PRO A 118 -11.17 -10.68 11.85
N VAL A 119 -12.07 -10.79 10.88
CA VAL A 119 -13.27 -9.94 10.75
C VAL A 119 -14.54 -10.59 11.31
N ASP A 120 -14.45 -11.86 11.70
CA ASP A 120 -15.57 -12.59 12.26
C ASP A 120 -15.98 -11.96 13.60
N GLY A 121 -17.24 -11.60 13.72
CA GLY A 121 -17.77 -10.91 14.90
C GLY A 121 -17.61 -9.38 14.91
N MET A 122 -17.02 -8.78 13.89
CA MET A 122 -16.97 -7.30 13.78
C MET A 122 -18.37 -6.75 13.52
N SER A 123 -18.72 -5.65 14.22
CA SER A 123 -19.94 -4.91 13.89
C SER A 123 -19.87 -4.31 12.48
N GLY A 124 -21.02 -4.10 11.85
CA GLY A 124 -21.06 -3.54 10.50
C GLY A 124 -20.33 -2.21 10.34
N LEU A 125 -20.33 -1.36 11.38
CA LEU A 125 -19.60 -0.09 11.37
C LEU A 125 -18.07 -0.30 11.36
N HIS A 126 -17.56 -1.20 12.20
CA HIS A 126 -16.13 -1.52 12.25
C HIS A 126 -15.66 -2.18 10.96
N LEU A 127 -16.48 -3.07 10.38
CA LEU A 127 -16.22 -3.69 9.09
C LEU A 127 -16.15 -2.64 7.96
N PHE A 128 -17.05 -1.69 7.97
CA PHE A 128 -17.05 -0.58 6.99
C PHE A 128 -15.74 0.24 7.06
N TRP A 129 -15.28 0.60 8.26
CA TRP A 129 -14.02 1.29 8.44
C TRP A 129 -12.81 0.46 8.02
N LEU A 130 -12.83 -0.84 8.30
CA LEU A 130 -11.79 -1.77 7.85
C LEU A 130 -11.72 -1.82 6.31
N ILE A 131 -12.85 -1.91 5.63
CA ILE A 131 -12.92 -1.92 4.17
C ILE A 131 -12.34 -0.62 3.60
N ILE A 132 -12.72 0.54 4.13
CA ILE A 132 -12.16 1.83 3.70
C ILE A 132 -10.65 1.87 3.91
N ALA A 133 -10.15 1.29 5.00
CA ALA A 133 -8.73 1.28 5.31
C ALA A 133 -7.92 0.36 4.39
N TYR A 134 -8.44 -0.82 4.07
CA TYR A 134 -7.64 -1.86 3.40
C TYR A 134 -7.92 -2.03 1.91
N VAL A 135 -9.11 -1.70 1.41
CA VAL A 135 -9.40 -1.80 -0.03
C VAL A 135 -8.42 -0.95 -0.86
N PRO A 136 -8.12 0.31 -0.51
CA PRO A 136 -7.12 1.09 -1.24
C PRO A 136 -5.72 0.43 -1.23
N LEU A 137 -5.34 -0.22 -0.12
CA LEU A 137 -4.05 -0.88 0.01
C LEU A 137 -3.85 -1.99 -1.03
N PHE A 138 -4.91 -2.74 -1.37
CA PHE A 138 -4.84 -3.77 -2.42
C PHE A 138 -4.62 -3.19 -3.81
N PHE A 139 -4.96 -1.93 -4.05
CA PHE A 139 -4.67 -1.25 -5.32
C PHE A 139 -3.25 -0.68 -5.39
N TRP A 140 -2.55 -0.56 -4.26
CA TRP A 140 -1.20 0.00 -4.25
C TRP A 140 -0.22 -0.71 -5.17
N PRO A 141 -0.06 -2.06 -5.19
CA PRO A 141 0.87 -2.72 -6.10
C PRO A 141 0.51 -2.50 -7.58
N VAL A 142 -0.77 -2.34 -7.90
CA VAL A 142 -1.21 -2.01 -9.28
C VAL A 142 -0.78 -0.59 -9.64
N CYS A 143 -1.03 0.38 -8.77
CA CYS A 143 -0.61 1.77 -8.96
C CYS A 143 0.91 1.88 -9.07
N LEU A 144 1.66 1.13 -8.25
CA LEU A 144 3.11 1.08 -8.30
C LEU A 144 3.62 0.45 -9.60
N SER A 145 2.96 -0.61 -10.11
CA SER A 145 3.28 -1.21 -11.42
C SER A 145 3.15 -0.19 -12.55
N VAL A 146 2.06 0.60 -12.53
CA VAL A 146 1.85 1.66 -13.53
C VAL A 146 2.90 2.77 -13.39
N ALA A 147 3.26 3.16 -12.17
CA ALA A 147 4.31 4.15 -11.91
C ALA A 147 5.67 3.68 -12.43
N LEU A 148 6.05 2.43 -12.16
CA LEU A 148 7.29 1.82 -12.66
C LEU A 148 7.33 1.75 -14.18
N TYR A 149 6.24 1.33 -14.81
CA TYR A 149 6.14 1.26 -16.26
C TYR A 149 6.27 2.66 -16.92
N THR A 150 5.63 3.65 -16.36
CA THR A 150 5.73 5.03 -16.84
C THR A 150 7.12 5.61 -16.64
N TYR A 151 7.79 5.31 -15.51
CA TYR A 151 9.18 5.68 -15.25
C TYR A 151 10.13 5.01 -16.24
N TYR A 152 9.99 3.70 -16.49
CA TYR A 152 10.79 2.96 -17.45
C TYR A 152 10.70 3.56 -18.85
N LYS A 153 9.48 3.85 -19.33
CA LYS A 153 9.30 4.49 -20.66
C LYS A 153 9.93 5.88 -20.77
N ARG A 154 9.92 6.66 -19.70
CA ARG A 154 10.57 7.99 -19.69
C ARG A 154 12.08 7.86 -19.69
N ALA A 155 12.61 6.94 -18.91
CA ALA A 155 14.03 6.70 -18.79
C ALA A 155 14.66 6.19 -20.10
N GLY A 156 13.90 5.51 -20.96
CA GLY A 156 14.32 5.00 -22.26
C GLY A 156 14.34 6.03 -23.39
N ASN A 157 13.68 7.19 -23.24
CA ASN A 157 13.58 8.24 -24.28
C ASN A 157 14.18 9.58 -23.79
N PRO A 158 15.51 9.78 -23.85
CA PRO A 158 16.17 11.01 -23.38
C PRO A 158 15.86 12.27 -24.20
N THR A 159 15.26 12.12 -25.39
CA THR A 159 14.95 13.23 -26.31
C THR A 159 13.66 14.00 -25.97
N ARG A 160 12.98 13.69 -24.86
CA ARG A 160 11.71 14.33 -24.44
C ARG A 160 11.78 14.97 -23.04
N ALA A 161 12.96 15.22 -22.52
CA ALA A 161 13.16 15.98 -21.29
C ALA A 161 13.23 17.48 -21.55
#